data_18ddf6e938bfa266338243135c836a6c
#
_entry.id   18ddf6e938bfa266338243135c836a6c
#
_cell.length_a   1.000
_cell.length_b   1.000
_cell.length_c   1.000
_cell.angle_alpha   90.00
_cell.angle_beta   90.00
_cell.angle_gamma   90.00
#
_symmetry.space_group_name_H-M   'P 1'
#
loop_
_entity.id
_entity.type
_entity.pdbx_description
1 polymer ?
#
loop_
_entity_poly.entity_id
_entity_poly.type
_entity_poly.pdbx_seq_one_letter_code
_entity_poly.pdbx_strand_id
1 'polypeptide(L)'
;MLAELAIANAAFAIIKESVQSGGDILAAYQHLYSFFDNKAAIAKKASQSGSDSEAFFALEQIKQHEIQLKELMIYQGRGGLWDEWLAFQVEARKTREAVARAIVLKKRRRIQAIKDVLTGVAVFLLGVTGIGVALLITWFVVTKVIK
;
A
#
# COMPACT_ATOMS: atom_id res chain seq x y z
N MET A 1 8.64 -8.82 -12.52
CA MET A 1 7.60 -9.88 -12.64
C MET A 1 8.20 -11.27 -12.61
N LEU A 2 9.26 -11.57 -13.38
CA LEU A 2 9.91 -12.90 -13.38
C LEU A 2 10.49 -13.30 -12.01
N ALA A 3 11.06 -12.37 -11.26
CA ALA A 3 11.60 -12.66 -9.92
C ALA A 3 10.52 -13.10 -8.92
N GLU A 4 9.39 -12.42 -8.89
CA GLU A 4 8.25 -12.76 -8.04
C GLU A 4 7.63 -14.10 -8.46
N LEU A 5 7.57 -14.37 -9.76
CA LEU A 5 7.11 -15.65 -10.29
C LEU A 5 8.04 -16.78 -9.88
N ALA A 6 9.36 -16.59 -9.96
CA ALA A 6 10.33 -17.57 -9.53
C ALA A 6 10.21 -17.90 -8.03
N ILE A 7 10.01 -16.86 -7.18
CA ILE A 7 9.82 -17.04 -5.74
C ILE A 7 8.50 -17.78 -5.45
N ALA A 8 7.41 -17.43 -6.14
CA ALA A 8 6.13 -18.09 -5.98
C ALA A 8 6.21 -19.56 -6.40
N ASN A 9 6.88 -19.89 -7.51
CA ASN A 9 7.09 -21.25 -7.98
C ASN A 9 7.93 -22.07 -7.00
N ALA A 10 9.01 -21.49 -6.46
CA ALA A 10 9.83 -22.14 -5.45
C ALA A 10 9.04 -22.43 -4.17
N ALA A 11 8.27 -21.45 -3.70
CA ALA A 11 7.41 -21.63 -2.53
C ALA A 11 6.37 -22.74 -2.75
N PHE A 12 5.73 -22.78 -3.91
CA PHE A 12 4.79 -23.85 -4.27
C PHE A 12 5.45 -25.21 -4.32
N ALA A 13 6.65 -25.33 -4.89
CA ALA A 13 7.38 -26.59 -4.96
C ALA A 13 7.69 -27.14 -3.56
N ILE A 14 8.13 -26.29 -2.63
CA ILE A 14 8.43 -26.68 -1.25
C ILE A 14 7.15 -27.14 -0.52
N ILE A 15 6.03 -26.44 -0.70
CA ILE A 15 4.74 -26.84 -0.11
C ILE A 15 4.35 -28.22 -0.62
N LYS A 16 4.41 -28.42 -1.94
CA LYS A 16 4.06 -29.70 -2.58
C LYS A 16 4.93 -30.86 -2.07
N GLU A 17 6.24 -30.65 -2.01
CA GLU A 17 7.20 -31.63 -1.51
C GLU A 17 6.96 -31.96 -0.02
N SER A 18 6.76 -30.95 0.82
CA SER A 18 6.45 -31.12 2.24
C SER A 18 5.23 -31.99 2.45
N VAL A 19 4.17 -31.72 1.70
CA VAL A 19 2.91 -32.47 1.80
C VAL A 19 3.04 -33.88 1.24
N GLN A 20 3.73 -34.07 0.11
CA GLN A 20 3.98 -35.39 -0.47
C GLN A 20 4.87 -36.30 0.40
N SER A 21 5.75 -35.71 1.19
CA SER A 21 6.57 -36.44 2.16
C SER A 21 5.84 -36.75 3.48
N GLY A 22 4.53 -36.51 3.54
CA GLY A 22 3.71 -36.77 4.73
C GLY A 22 3.76 -35.65 5.79
N GLY A 23 4.31 -34.49 5.43
CA GLY A 23 4.30 -33.31 6.30
C GLY A 23 2.94 -32.62 6.34
N ASP A 24 2.69 -31.91 7.44
CA ASP A 24 1.48 -31.08 7.58
C ASP A 24 1.62 -29.81 6.72
N ILE A 25 0.58 -29.53 5.92
CA ILE A 25 0.51 -28.30 5.12
C ILE A 25 0.63 -27.04 5.99
N LEU A 26 0.20 -27.09 7.26
CA LEU A 26 0.36 -25.99 8.20
C LEU A 26 1.82 -25.76 8.60
N ALA A 27 2.69 -26.78 8.54
CA ALA A 27 4.12 -26.61 8.78
C ALA A 27 4.78 -25.77 7.67
N ALA A 28 4.19 -25.75 6.47
CA ALA A 28 4.67 -24.96 5.34
C ALA A 28 4.09 -23.53 5.29
N TYR A 29 3.53 -23.01 6.40
CA TYR A 29 2.83 -21.71 6.42
C TYR A 29 3.64 -20.53 5.88
N GLN A 30 4.97 -20.51 6.11
CA GLN A 30 5.84 -19.45 5.59
C GLN A 30 5.89 -19.46 4.07
N HIS A 31 5.90 -20.65 3.46
CA HIS A 31 5.90 -20.80 2.02
C HIS A 31 4.52 -20.47 1.43
N LEU A 32 3.43 -20.81 2.14
CA LEU A 32 2.08 -20.38 1.78
C LEU A 32 2.00 -18.83 1.75
N TYR A 33 2.48 -18.19 2.80
CA TYR A 33 2.51 -16.73 2.85
C TYR A 33 3.33 -16.15 1.70
N SER A 34 4.54 -16.67 1.45
CA SER A 34 5.41 -16.24 0.36
C SER A 34 4.74 -16.41 -1.01
N PHE A 35 4.06 -17.52 -1.27
CA PHE A 35 3.33 -17.74 -2.50
C PHE A 35 2.25 -16.68 -2.75
N PHE A 36 1.38 -16.45 -1.77
CA PHE A 36 0.27 -15.52 -1.93
C PHE A 36 0.70 -14.04 -1.94
N ASP A 37 1.77 -13.70 -1.24
CA ASP A 37 2.34 -12.33 -1.28
C ASP A 37 2.92 -12.03 -2.67
N ASN A 38 3.68 -12.97 -3.24
CA ASN A 38 4.22 -12.85 -4.59
C ASN A 38 3.11 -12.88 -5.66
N LYS A 39 2.04 -13.69 -5.49
CA LYS A 39 0.84 -13.61 -6.34
C LYS A 39 0.26 -12.20 -6.37
N ALA A 40 0.11 -11.55 -5.22
CA ALA A 40 -0.40 -10.19 -5.14
C ALA A 40 0.55 -9.18 -5.81
N ALA A 41 1.86 -9.35 -5.66
CA ALA A 41 2.86 -8.53 -6.31
C ALA A 41 2.85 -8.68 -7.84
N ILE A 42 2.70 -9.91 -8.35
CA ILE A 42 2.57 -10.18 -9.79
C ILE A 42 1.31 -9.52 -10.35
N ALA A 43 0.16 -9.70 -9.69
CA ALA A 43 -1.10 -9.11 -10.12
C ALA A 43 -1.03 -7.57 -10.16
N LYS A 44 -0.38 -6.95 -9.18
CA LYS A 44 -0.14 -5.51 -9.15
C LYS A 44 0.77 -5.05 -10.30
N LYS A 45 1.87 -5.76 -10.55
CA LYS A 45 2.80 -5.44 -11.65
C LYS A 45 2.16 -5.67 -13.00
N ALA A 46 1.37 -6.72 -13.16
CA ALA A 46 0.60 -6.98 -14.38
C ALA A 46 -0.35 -5.84 -14.74
N SER A 47 -1.00 -5.25 -13.76
CA SER A 47 -1.87 -4.08 -13.98
C SER A 47 -1.13 -2.79 -14.33
N GLN A 48 0.19 -2.73 -14.15
CA GLN A 48 1.04 -1.56 -14.40
C GLN A 48 1.97 -1.75 -15.61
N SER A 49 2.10 -2.97 -16.10
CA SER A 49 3.03 -3.36 -17.17
C SER A 49 2.31 -3.31 -18.52
N GLY A 50 2.95 -2.70 -19.52
CA GLY A 50 2.47 -2.73 -20.90
C GLY A 50 2.78 -4.04 -21.65
N SER A 51 3.31 -5.08 -20.98
CA SER A 51 3.59 -6.39 -21.57
C SER A 51 2.48 -7.39 -21.24
N ASP A 52 1.43 -7.37 -22.03
CA ASP A 52 0.22 -8.16 -21.79
C ASP A 52 0.47 -9.68 -21.82
N SER A 53 1.34 -10.16 -22.71
CA SER A 53 1.60 -11.61 -22.87
C SER A 53 2.36 -12.21 -21.66
N GLU A 54 3.44 -11.56 -21.22
CA GLU A 54 4.22 -12.04 -20.07
C GLU A 54 3.38 -12.02 -18.78
N ALA A 55 2.59 -10.94 -18.61
CA ALA A 55 1.68 -10.80 -17.49
C ALA A 55 0.61 -11.90 -17.49
N PHE A 56 0.03 -12.18 -18.66
CA PHE A 56 -0.98 -13.24 -18.82
C PHE A 56 -0.44 -14.61 -18.45
N PHE A 57 0.71 -15.00 -19.01
CA PHE A 57 1.30 -16.31 -18.71
C PHE A 57 1.73 -16.47 -17.25
N ALA A 58 2.28 -15.40 -16.64
CA ALA A 58 2.63 -15.41 -15.23
C ALA A 58 1.40 -15.59 -14.34
N LEU A 59 0.32 -14.87 -14.63
CA LEU A 59 -0.94 -14.98 -13.88
C LEU A 59 -1.60 -16.33 -14.06
N GLU A 60 -1.57 -16.89 -15.28
CA GLU A 60 -2.14 -18.22 -15.55
C GLU A 60 -1.36 -19.33 -14.82
N GLN A 61 -0.03 -19.27 -14.80
CA GLN A 61 0.79 -20.21 -14.05
C GLN A 61 0.49 -20.16 -12.54
N ILE A 62 0.40 -18.96 -11.97
CA ILE A 62 0.04 -18.78 -10.55
C ILE A 62 -1.35 -19.33 -10.27
N LYS A 63 -2.31 -19.11 -11.16
CA LYS A 63 -3.67 -19.65 -11.03
C LYS A 63 -3.68 -21.20 -11.02
N GLN A 64 -2.88 -21.83 -11.89
CA GLN A 64 -2.75 -23.30 -11.90
C GLN A 64 -2.15 -23.81 -10.57
N HIS A 65 -1.13 -23.15 -10.04
CA HIS A 65 -0.58 -23.50 -8.73
C HIS A 65 -1.59 -23.28 -7.60
N GLU A 66 -2.41 -22.23 -7.65
CA GLU A 66 -3.45 -21.98 -6.66
C GLU A 66 -4.52 -23.08 -6.65
N ILE A 67 -4.92 -23.59 -7.83
CA ILE A 67 -5.85 -24.72 -7.95
C ILE A 67 -5.26 -25.97 -7.29
N GLN A 68 -3.99 -26.31 -7.59
CA GLN A 68 -3.32 -27.44 -6.97
C GLN A 68 -3.16 -27.25 -5.46
N LEU A 69 -2.87 -26.04 -5.00
CA LEU A 69 -2.75 -25.74 -3.57
C LEU A 69 -4.10 -25.89 -2.84
N LYS A 70 -5.19 -25.46 -3.49
CA LYS A 70 -6.55 -25.69 -3.00
C LYS A 70 -6.82 -27.19 -2.83
N GLU A 71 -6.49 -27.99 -3.83
CA GLU A 71 -6.66 -29.44 -3.77
C GLU A 71 -5.85 -30.05 -2.62
N LEU A 72 -4.59 -29.64 -2.45
CA LEU A 72 -3.77 -30.09 -1.33
C LEU A 72 -4.40 -29.74 0.02
N MET A 73 -4.91 -28.51 0.18
CA MET A 73 -5.58 -28.08 1.41
C MET A 73 -6.87 -28.86 1.70
N ILE A 74 -7.63 -29.22 0.67
CA ILE A 74 -8.88 -29.98 0.82
C ILE A 74 -8.60 -31.46 1.16
N TYR A 75 -7.65 -32.10 0.48
CA TYR A 75 -7.42 -33.54 0.61
C TYR A 75 -6.46 -33.92 1.74
N GLN A 76 -5.51 -33.07 2.07
CA GLN A 76 -4.47 -33.36 3.07
C GLN A 76 -4.52 -32.40 4.29
N GLY A 77 -5.31 -31.33 4.18
CA GLY A 77 -5.61 -30.43 5.29
C GLY A 77 -6.84 -30.86 6.07
N ARG A 78 -7.16 -30.10 7.12
CA ARG A 78 -8.46 -30.27 7.79
C ARG A 78 -9.61 -29.69 6.95
N GLY A 79 -10.82 -30.27 7.09
CA GLY A 79 -11.99 -29.78 6.40
C GLY A 79 -12.23 -28.28 6.67
N GLY A 80 -12.51 -27.51 5.60
CA GLY A 80 -12.74 -26.08 5.68
C GLY A 80 -11.49 -25.19 5.70
N LEU A 81 -10.27 -25.75 5.73
CA LEU A 81 -9.02 -24.99 5.80
C LEU A 81 -8.88 -23.98 4.65
N TRP A 82 -9.30 -24.35 3.44
CA TRP A 82 -9.26 -23.45 2.29
C TRP A 82 -10.19 -22.26 2.46
N ASP A 83 -11.41 -22.48 2.93
CA ASP A 83 -12.39 -21.40 3.11
C ASP A 83 -11.99 -20.44 4.24
N GLU A 84 -11.46 -20.99 5.32
CA GLU A 84 -10.88 -20.17 6.41
C GLU A 84 -9.69 -19.34 5.92
N TRP A 85 -8.84 -19.93 5.09
CA TRP A 85 -7.72 -19.22 4.49
C TRP A 85 -8.19 -18.07 3.59
N LEU A 86 -9.21 -18.29 2.76
CA LEU A 86 -9.79 -17.22 1.94
C LEU A 86 -10.41 -16.11 2.80
N ALA A 87 -11.14 -16.45 3.84
CA ALA A 87 -11.72 -15.49 4.78
C ALA A 87 -10.63 -14.67 5.47
N PHE A 88 -9.56 -15.31 5.93
CA PHE A 88 -8.40 -14.64 6.51
C PHE A 88 -7.73 -13.68 5.53
N GLN A 89 -7.54 -14.06 4.26
CA GLN A 89 -6.96 -13.18 3.24
C GLN A 89 -7.82 -11.93 3.01
N VAL A 90 -9.15 -12.10 2.96
CA VAL A 90 -10.08 -10.96 2.80
C VAL A 90 -9.96 -10.00 3.96
N GLU A 91 -9.93 -10.50 5.19
CA GLU A 91 -9.83 -9.67 6.40
C GLU A 91 -8.46 -8.98 6.49
N ALA A 92 -7.37 -9.70 6.21
CA ALA A 92 -6.03 -9.14 6.17
C ALA A 92 -5.91 -8.03 5.11
N ARG A 93 -6.57 -8.17 3.96
CA ARG A 93 -6.63 -7.12 2.92
C ARG A 93 -7.37 -5.89 3.42
N LYS A 94 -8.55 -6.05 4.01
CA LYS A 94 -9.34 -4.94 4.59
C LYS A 94 -8.53 -4.17 5.63
N THR A 95 -7.84 -4.88 6.51
CA THR A 95 -6.99 -4.28 7.54
C THR A 95 -5.84 -3.48 6.93
N ARG A 96 -5.11 -4.04 5.94
CA ARG A 96 -4.04 -3.33 5.22
C ARG A 96 -4.56 -2.07 4.52
N GLU A 97 -5.71 -2.14 3.87
CA GLU A 97 -6.35 -0.99 3.22
C GLU A 97 -6.79 0.08 4.23
N ALA A 98 -7.35 -0.32 5.37
CA ALA A 98 -7.72 0.60 6.44
C ALA A 98 -6.51 1.34 6.99
N VAL A 99 -5.41 0.62 7.27
CA VAL A 99 -4.13 1.21 7.71
C VAL A 99 -3.57 2.17 6.65
N ALA A 100 -3.55 1.74 5.37
CA ALA A 100 -3.08 2.59 4.28
C ALA A 100 -3.90 3.89 4.16
N ARG A 101 -5.23 3.81 4.24
CA ARG A 101 -6.12 4.97 4.25
C ARG A 101 -5.85 5.89 5.45
N ALA A 102 -5.66 5.32 6.64
CA ALA A 102 -5.34 6.10 7.84
C ALA A 102 -4.01 6.86 7.71
N ILE A 103 -2.98 6.24 7.13
CA ILE A 103 -1.68 6.88 6.86
C ILE A 103 -1.85 8.06 5.89
N VAL A 104 -2.58 7.85 4.79
CA VAL A 104 -2.83 8.91 3.79
C VAL A 104 -3.60 10.07 4.41
N LEU A 105 -4.64 9.80 5.19
CA LEU A 105 -5.41 10.84 5.89
C LEU A 105 -4.55 11.62 6.88
N LYS A 106 -3.71 10.92 7.65
CA LYS A 106 -2.77 11.56 8.60
C LYS A 106 -1.77 12.46 7.88
N LYS A 107 -1.25 12.01 6.72
CA LYS A 107 -0.36 12.81 5.89
C LYS A 107 -1.06 14.06 5.33
N ARG A 108 -2.28 13.92 4.83
CA ARG A 108 -3.09 15.06 4.33
C ARG A 108 -3.35 16.09 5.42
N ARG A 109 -3.76 15.67 6.63
CA ARG A 109 -3.98 16.56 7.77
C ARG A 109 -2.72 17.33 8.15
N ARG A 110 -1.54 16.68 8.15
CA ARG A 110 -0.26 17.36 8.41
C ARG A 110 0.05 18.44 7.36
N ILE A 111 -0.14 18.10 6.08
CA ILE A 111 0.11 19.06 4.99
C ILE A 111 -0.86 20.25 5.07
N GLN A 112 -2.13 20.01 5.39
CA GLN A 112 -3.11 21.08 5.60
C GLN A 112 -2.71 21.99 6.77
N ALA A 113 -2.36 21.41 7.92
CA ALA A 113 -1.91 22.19 9.07
C ALA A 113 -0.69 23.08 8.76
N ILE A 114 0.29 22.56 8.00
CA ILE A 114 1.45 23.35 7.56
C ILE A 114 1.03 24.49 6.62
N LYS A 115 0.09 24.24 5.70
CA LYS A 115 -0.43 25.28 4.80
C LYS A 115 -1.16 26.37 5.56
N ASP A 116 -2.00 25.99 6.54
CA ASP A 116 -2.77 26.94 7.35
C ASP A 116 -1.84 27.85 8.17
N VAL A 117 -0.80 27.27 8.79
CA VAL A 117 0.23 28.05 9.50
C VAL A 117 0.96 28.98 8.55
N LEU A 118 1.38 28.51 7.38
CA LEU A 118 2.10 29.32 6.40
C LEU A 118 1.22 30.49 5.90
N THR A 119 -0.05 30.22 5.63
CA THR A 119 -1.02 31.24 5.22
C THR A 119 -1.23 32.26 6.33
N GLY A 120 -1.37 31.83 7.58
CA GLY A 120 -1.49 32.72 8.74
C GLY A 120 -0.28 33.66 8.90
N VAL A 121 0.94 33.10 8.77
CA VAL A 121 2.18 33.89 8.82
C VAL A 121 2.23 34.94 7.68
N ALA A 122 1.88 34.51 6.45
CA ALA A 122 1.87 35.42 5.30
C ALA A 122 0.88 36.61 5.50
N VAL A 123 -0.34 36.30 5.98
CA VAL A 123 -1.34 37.36 6.28
C VAL A 123 -0.86 38.28 7.39
N PHE A 124 -0.25 37.74 8.43
CA PHE A 124 0.31 38.55 9.52
C PHE A 124 1.40 39.50 9.01
N LEU A 125 2.34 39.03 8.21
CA LEU A 125 3.40 39.86 7.63
C LEU A 125 2.85 40.98 6.74
N LEU A 126 1.83 40.67 5.91
CA LEU A 126 1.16 41.67 5.08
C LEU A 126 0.47 42.75 5.93
N GLY A 127 -0.16 42.37 7.05
CA GLY A 127 -0.78 43.29 7.98
C GLY A 127 0.24 44.22 8.63
N VAL A 128 1.35 43.72 9.12
CA VAL A 128 2.41 44.50 9.76
C VAL A 128 3.06 45.47 8.77
N THR A 129 3.35 45.03 7.55
CA THR A 129 3.90 45.94 6.51
C THR A 129 2.92 47.03 6.11
N GLY A 130 1.63 46.74 5.99
CA GLY A 130 0.57 47.72 5.70
C GLY A 130 0.49 48.79 6.77
N ILE A 131 0.51 48.43 8.04
CA ILE A 131 0.51 49.40 9.17
C ILE A 131 1.78 50.27 9.16
N GLY A 132 2.94 49.66 8.93
CA GLY A 132 4.21 50.39 8.84
C GLY A 132 4.21 51.46 7.74
N VAL A 133 3.71 51.10 6.56
CA VAL A 133 3.59 52.06 5.43
C VAL A 133 2.60 53.18 5.74
N ALA A 134 1.45 52.88 6.36
CA ALA A 134 0.47 53.89 6.76
C ALA A 134 1.05 54.91 7.77
N LEU A 135 1.82 54.43 8.74
CA LEU A 135 2.50 55.29 9.71
C LEU A 135 3.57 56.18 9.07
N LEU A 136 4.32 55.68 8.11
CA LEU A 136 5.29 56.46 7.36
C LEU A 136 4.63 57.56 6.51
N ILE A 137 3.51 57.26 5.87
CA ILE A 137 2.75 58.24 5.07
C ILE A 137 2.20 59.34 5.98
N THR A 138 1.60 58.99 7.12
CA THR A 138 1.08 59.99 8.07
C THR A 138 2.20 60.86 8.64
N TRP A 139 3.33 60.28 9.01
CA TRP A 139 4.49 61.05 9.48
C TRP A 139 5.04 62.00 8.42
N PHE A 140 5.14 61.56 7.16
CA PHE A 140 5.59 62.38 6.04
C PHE A 140 4.66 63.56 5.74
N VAL A 141 3.34 63.30 5.77
CA VAL A 141 2.33 64.37 5.55
C VAL A 141 2.38 65.44 6.67
N VAL A 142 2.43 64.99 7.93
CA VAL A 142 2.52 65.86 9.08
C VAL A 142 3.77 66.77 9.04
N THR A 143 4.92 66.19 8.69
CA THR A 143 6.18 66.93 8.59
C THR A 143 6.21 67.94 7.43
N LYS A 144 5.44 67.69 6.35
CA LYS A 144 5.32 68.63 5.24
C LYS A 144 4.30 69.76 5.47
N VAL A 145 3.26 69.51 6.28
CA VAL A 145 2.18 70.51 6.55
C VAL A 145 2.57 71.50 7.66
N ILE A 146 3.47 71.08 8.56
CA ILE A 146 3.93 71.94 9.69
C ILE A 146 5.15 72.80 9.29
N LYS A 147 5.66 72.65 8.07
CA LYS A 147 6.73 73.49 7.53
C LYS A 147 6.20 74.47 6.50
#